data_c841361b8e745dabf3508608c26a4062
#
_entry.id   c841361b8e745dabf3508608c26a4062
#
_cell.length_a   1.000
_cell.length_b   1.000
_cell.length_c   1.000
_cell.angle_alpha   90.00
_cell.angle_beta   90.00
_cell.angle_gamma   90.00
#
_symmetry.space_group_name_H-M   'P 1'
#
loop_
_entity.id
_entity.type
_entity.pdbx_description
1 polymer ?
#
loop_
_entity_poly.entity_id
_entity_poly.type
_entity_poly.pdbx_seq_one_letter_code
_entity_poly.pdbx_strand_id
1 'polypeptide(L)'
;MLKVHAKNLGTVAILCLQGRIVRGETATLYNVVHSQSGVTAVILDLARVSTVDAGGLGVMLELREQTQSRGIDFKLMNVTKLVRVVLEITCLNSVFEVTSEAEVLAEESFGRRGSLAELISCA
;
A
#
# COMPACT_ATOMS: atom_id res chain seq x y z
N MET A 1 -11.12 1.49 -13.68
CA MET A 1 -10.87 2.62 -12.74
C MET A 1 -10.31 2.09 -11.43
N LEU A 2 -9.34 2.77 -10.88
CA LEU A 2 -8.75 2.38 -9.59
C LEU A 2 -9.61 2.92 -8.44
N LYS A 3 -9.99 2.04 -7.54
CA LYS A 3 -10.70 2.41 -6.31
C LYS A 3 -9.73 2.32 -5.14
N VAL A 4 -9.77 3.31 -4.26
CA VAL A 4 -8.92 3.37 -3.07
C VAL A 4 -9.79 3.55 -1.86
N HIS A 5 -9.64 2.66 -0.89
CA HIS A 5 -10.33 2.75 0.37
C HIS A 5 -9.31 2.80 1.51
N ALA A 6 -9.32 3.88 2.25
CA ALA A 6 -8.35 4.09 3.33
C ALA A 6 -8.91 3.64 4.66
N LYS A 7 -8.10 2.92 5.42
CA LYS A 7 -8.38 2.52 6.81
C LYS A 7 -7.18 2.92 7.66
N ASN A 8 -7.43 3.31 8.88
CA ASN A 8 -6.36 3.63 9.81
C ASN A 8 -6.35 2.62 10.95
N LEU A 9 -5.16 2.07 11.21
CA LEU A 9 -4.90 1.18 12.32
C LEU A 9 -3.82 1.85 13.17
N GLY A 10 -4.24 2.57 14.22
CA GLY A 10 -3.32 3.40 14.95
C GLY A 10 -2.73 4.49 14.07
N THR A 11 -1.40 4.53 13.96
CA THR A 11 -0.69 5.50 13.11
C THR A 11 -0.38 4.95 11.72
N VAL A 12 -0.91 3.78 11.38
CA VAL A 12 -0.69 3.15 10.08
C VAL A 12 -1.92 3.38 9.22
N ALA A 13 -1.72 3.92 8.02
CA ALA A 13 -2.77 4.04 7.01
C ALA A 13 -2.68 2.85 6.06
N ILE A 14 -3.76 2.08 5.95
CA ILE A 14 -3.85 0.94 5.04
C ILE A 14 -4.75 1.36 3.90
N LEU A 15 -4.20 1.41 2.69
CA LEU A 15 -4.94 1.78 1.50
C LEU A 15 -5.29 0.52 0.71
N CYS A 16 -6.57 0.18 0.71
CA CYS A 16 -7.08 -0.98 -0.01
C CYS A 16 -7.34 -0.55 -1.46
N LEU A 17 -6.55 -1.09 -2.39
CA LEU A 17 -6.65 -0.75 -3.80
C LEU A 17 -7.41 -1.83 -4.55
N GLN A 18 -8.30 -1.41 -5.44
CA GLN A 18 -9.05 -2.33 -6.28
C GLN A 18 -9.07 -1.83 -7.72
N GLY A 19 -8.65 -2.68 -8.64
CA GLY A 19 -8.63 -2.37 -10.05
C GLY A 19 -7.22 -2.36 -10.62
N ARG A 20 -6.92 -1.37 -11.44
CA ARG A 20 -5.65 -1.30 -12.17
C ARG A 20 -4.85 -0.09 -11.73
N ILE A 21 -3.57 -0.30 -11.47
CA ILE A 21 -2.64 0.80 -11.20
C ILE A 21 -1.93 1.09 -12.52
N VAL A 22 -2.58 1.84 -13.37
CA VAL A 22 -2.11 2.10 -14.72
C VAL A 22 -2.07 3.60 -15.00
N ARG A 23 -1.25 3.96 -15.99
CA ARG A 23 -1.09 5.34 -16.40
C ARG A 23 -2.45 5.99 -16.67
N GLY A 24 -2.65 7.18 -16.14
CA GLY A 24 -3.89 7.93 -16.32
C GLY A 24 -4.99 7.60 -15.32
N GLU A 25 -4.81 6.59 -14.47
CA GLU A 25 -5.81 6.18 -13.48
C GLU A 25 -5.26 6.21 -12.05
N THR A 26 -4.21 6.97 -11.80
CA THR A 26 -3.53 6.98 -10.50
C THR A 26 -3.83 8.22 -9.65
N ALA A 27 -4.63 9.15 -10.15
CA ALA A 27 -4.91 10.40 -9.44
C ALA A 27 -5.54 10.17 -8.06
N THR A 28 -6.49 9.24 -7.96
CA THR A 28 -7.13 8.92 -6.69
C THR A 28 -6.13 8.39 -5.68
N LEU A 29 -5.26 7.48 -6.10
CA LEU A 29 -4.22 6.93 -5.22
C LEU A 29 -3.29 8.04 -4.73
N TYR A 30 -2.84 8.88 -5.64
CA TYR A 30 -1.97 10.00 -5.31
C TYR A 30 -2.62 10.92 -4.27
N ASN A 31 -3.86 11.31 -4.51
CA ASN A 31 -4.60 12.20 -3.62
C ASN A 31 -4.83 11.57 -2.24
N VAL A 32 -5.18 10.29 -2.19
CA VAL A 32 -5.44 9.61 -0.91
C VAL A 32 -4.15 9.49 -0.10
N VAL A 33 -3.03 9.15 -0.73
CA VAL A 33 -1.74 9.08 -0.03
C VAL A 33 -1.37 10.45 0.53
N HIS A 34 -1.52 11.51 -0.26
CA HIS A 34 -1.18 12.86 0.17
C HIS A 34 -2.13 13.44 1.22
N SER A 35 -3.33 12.90 1.33
CA SER A 35 -4.30 13.35 2.34
C SER A 35 -4.04 12.73 3.73
N GLN A 36 -3.18 11.71 3.82
CA GLN A 36 -2.89 11.09 5.11
C GLN A 36 -2.05 12.02 5.97
N SER A 37 -2.46 12.21 7.21
CA SER A 37 -1.73 13.02 8.17
C SER A 37 -1.64 12.31 9.50
N GLY A 38 -0.57 12.59 10.25
CA GLY A 38 -0.37 11.97 11.56
C GLY A 38 -0.08 10.48 11.50
N VAL A 39 0.36 9.98 10.34
CA VAL A 39 0.67 8.56 10.17
C VAL A 39 2.18 8.34 10.15
N THR A 40 2.60 7.15 10.60
CA THR A 40 3.99 6.73 10.58
C THR A 40 4.29 5.79 9.41
N ALA A 41 3.26 5.20 8.84
CA ALA A 41 3.41 4.30 7.70
C ALA A 41 2.17 4.33 6.81
N VAL A 42 2.40 4.16 5.52
CA VAL A 42 1.35 3.96 4.51
C VAL A 42 1.59 2.58 3.90
N ILE A 43 0.56 1.75 3.91
CA ILE A 43 0.63 0.40 3.37
C ILE A 43 -0.39 0.29 2.24
N LEU A 44 0.07 -0.11 1.06
CA LEU A 44 -0.82 -0.40 -0.06
C LEU A 44 -1.19 -1.88 -0.04
N ASP A 45 -2.46 -2.17 0.15
CA ASP A 45 -2.98 -3.53 0.05
C ASP A 45 -3.34 -3.81 -1.40
N LEU A 46 -2.59 -4.70 -2.03
CA LEU A 46 -2.67 -5.00 -3.46
C LEU A 46 -3.45 -6.27 -3.78
N ALA A 47 -4.15 -6.84 -2.79
CA ALA A 47 -4.87 -8.11 -2.98
C ALA A 47 -5.86 -8.08 -4.15
N ARG A 48 -6.45 -6.91 -4.42
CA ARG A 48 -7.47 -6.74 -5.46
C ARG A 48 -6.98 -5.93 -6.66
N VAL A 49 -5.67 -5.80 -6.80
CA VAL A 49 -5.07 -5.15 -7.97
C VAL A 49 -4.89 -6.18 -9.06
N SER A 50 -5.51 -5.93 -10.22
CA SER A 50 -5.49 -6.85 -11.34
C SER A 50 -4.26 -6.66 -12.24
N THR A 51 -3.74 -5.45 -12.34
CA THR A 51 -2.54 -5.19 -13.14
C THR A 51 -1.88 -3.88 -12.74
N VAL A 52 -0.59 -3.78 -13.08
CA VAL A 52 0.22 -2.58 -12.87
C VAL A 52 1.05 -2.39 -14.13
N ASP A 53 1.03 -1.20 -14.73
CA ASP A 53 1.90 -0.90 -15.87
C ASP A 53 3.08 -0.01 -15.44
N ALA A 54 3.92 0.34 -16.41
CA ALA A 54 5.10 1.16 -16.13
C ALA A 54 4.73 2.52 -15.55
N GLY A 55 3.65 3.13 -16.02
CA GLY A 55 3.17 4.41 -15.47
C GLY A 55 2.69 4.26 -14.04
N GLY A 56 1.99 3.17 -13.73
CA GLY A 56 1.55 2.86 -12.37
C GLY A 56 2.73 2.63 -11.44
N LEU A 57 3.73 1.86 -11.89
CA LEU A 57 4.95 1.65 -11.11
C LEU A 57 5.67 2.97 -10.83
N GLY A 58 5.72 3.86 -11.82
CA GLY A 58 6.32 5.18 -11.66
C GLY A 58 5.65 5.99 -10.57
N VAL A 59 4.32 5.96 -10.51
CA VAL A 59 3.57 6.63 -9.45
C VAL A 59 3.85 6.00 -8.10
N MET A 60 3.92 4.67 -8.02
CA MET A 60 4.24 3.98 -6.77
C MET A 60 5.63 4.37 -6.25
N LEU A 61 6.62 4.46 -7.15
CA LEU A 61 7.97 4.90 -6.80
C LEU A 61 7.97 6.35 -6.31
N GLU A 62 7.26 7.21 -6.99
CA GLU A 62 7.15 8.61 -6.60
C GLU A 62 6.51 8.76 -5.23
N LEU A 63 5.43 8.04 -4.97
CA LEU A 63 4.77 8.06 -3.67
C LEU A 63 5.68 7.55 -2.57
N ARG A 64 6.46 6.50 -2.86
CA ARG A 64 7.44 5.98 -1.91
C ARG A 64 8.48 7.05 -1.54
N GLU A 65 9.03 7.72 -2.53
CA GLU A 65 10.00 8.78 -2.28
C GLU A 65 9.40 9.93 -1.47
N GLN A 66 8.21 10.36 -1.83
CA GLN A 66 7.55 11.48 -1.17
C GLN A 66 7.20 11.16 0.28
N THR A 67 6.70 9.96 0.55
CA THR A 67 6.38 9.55 1.91
C THR A 67 7.63 9.39 2.75
N GLN A 68 8.67 8.78 2.21
CA GLN A 68 9.92 8.58 2.93
C GLN A 68 10.62 9.92 3.24
N SER A 69 10.53 10.89 2.35
CA SER A 69 11.09 12.21 2.61
C SER A 69 10.39 12.93 3.77
N ARG A 70 9.17 12.51 4.10
CA ARG A 70 8.39 13.03 5.22
C ARG A 70 8.52 12.16 6.47
N GLY A 71 9.41 11.18 6.46
CA GLY A 71 9.58 10.26 7.58
C GLY A 71 8.48 9.21 7.70
N ILE A 72 7.73 8.97 6.64
CA ILE A 72 6.64 7.99 6.62
C ILE A 72 7.10 6.76 5.85
N ASP A 73 6.98 5.58 6.46
CA ASP A 73 7.30 4.32 5.79
C ASP A 73 6.26 4.03 4.70
N PHE A 74 6.72 3.46 3.61
CA PHE A 74 5.86 3.07 2.49
C PHE A 74 6.07 1.57 2.23
N LYS A 75 5.00 0.80 2.36
CA LYS A 75 5.07 -0.66 2.25
C LYS A 75 3.96 -1.20 1.36
N LEU A 76 4.21 -2.39 0.80
CA LEU A 76 3.22 -3.12 0.03
C LEU A 76 2.78 -4.35 0.84
N MET A 77 1.50 -4.71 0.74
CA MET A 77 0.93 -5.85 1.43
C MET A 77 0.05 -6.63 0.47
N ASN A 78 0.00 -7.95 0.66
CA ASN A 78 -0.81 -8.84 -0.18
C ASN A 78 -0.49 -8.72 -1.66
N VAL A 79 0.79 -8.69 -1.99
CA VAL A 79 1.26 -8.60 -3.37
C VAL A 79 0.82 -9.86 -4.12
N THR A 80 0.03 -9.68 -5.19
CA THR A 80 -0.43 -10.80 -6.00
C THR A 80 0.71 -11.36 -6.83
N LYS A 81 0.54 -12.59 -7.32
CA LYS A 81 1.54 -13.23 -8.18
C LYS A 81 1.85 -12.37 -9.41
N LEU A 82 0.82 -11.79 -10.04
CA LEU A 82 1.00 -10.95 -11.21
C LEU A 82 1.83 -9.70 -10.89
N VAL A 83 1.51 -9.02 -9.82
CA VAL A 83 2.27 -7.83 -9.41
C VAL A 83 3.69 -8.21 -9.03
N ARG A 84 3.87 -9.34 -8.35
CA ARG A 84 5.21 -9.83 -7.99
C ARG A 84 6.08 -10.06 -9.23
N VAL A 85 5.52 -10.68 -10.27
CA VAL A 85 6.23 -10.90 -11.53
C VAL A 85 6.64 -9.56 -12.16
N VAL A 86 5.73 -8.59 -12.17
CA VAL A 86 6.05 -7.26 -12.71
C VAL A 86 7.18 -6.61 -11.92
N LEU A 87 7.17 -6.71 -10.60
CA LEU A 87 8.23 -6.16 -9.77
C LEU A 87 9.58 -6.85 -10.02
N GLU A 88 9.56 -8.16 -10.22
CA GLU A 88 10.78 -8.92 -10.52
C GLU A 88 11.36 -8.56 -11.88
N ILE A 89 10.51 -8.49 -12.92
CA ILE A 89 10.94 -8.14 -14.29
C ILE A 89 11.55 -6.74 -14.32
N THR A 90 10.99 -5.81 -13.57
CA THR A 90 11.47 -4.43 -13.53
C THR A 90 12.59 -4.21 -12.51
N CYS A 91 13.01 -5.27 -11.80
CA CYS A 91 14.02 -5.21 -10.74
C CYS A 91 13.64 -4.28 -9.59
N LEU A 92 12.35 -4.10 -9.35
CA LEU A 92 11.83 -3.26 -8.28
C LEU A 92 11.45 -4.05 -7.03
N ASN A 93 11.56 -5.37 -7.06
CA ASN A 93 11.23 -6.23 -5.93
C ASN A 93 12.10 -5.97 -4.69
N SER A 94 13.30 -5.42 -4.87
CA SER A 94 14.17 -5.04 -3.76
C SER A 94 13.99 -3.56 -3.34
N VAL A 95 13.29 -2.78 -4.13
CA VAL A 95 13.06 -1.36 -3.85
C VAL A 95 11.89 -1.18 -2.90
N PHE A 96 10.79 -1.89 -3.16
CA PHE A 96 9.60 -1.81 -2.31
C PHE A 96 9.72 -2.77 -1.13
N GLU A 97 9.43 -2.26 0.05
CA GLU A 97 9.32 -3.10 1.24
C GLU A 97 7.96 -3.79 1.22
N VAL A 98 7.97 -5.11 1.34
CA VAL A 98 6.76 -5.92 1.37
C VAL A 98 6.54 -6.39 2.80
N THR A 99 5.34 -6.17 3.31
CA THR A 99 4.95 -6.63 4.64
C THR A 99 3.79 -7.63 4.52
N SER A 100 3.41 -8.23 5.64
CA SER A 100 2.26 -9.12 5.72
C SER A 100 1.27 -8.60 6.75
N GLU A 101 0.03 -9.10 6.67
CA GLU A 101 -0.97 -8.78 7.68
C GLU A 101 -0.49 -9.17 9.07
N ALA A 102 0.19 -10.31 9.18
CA ALA A 102 0.72 -10.77 10.46
C ALA A 102 1.76 -9.81 11.03
N GLU A 103 2.65 -9.29 10.18
CA GLU A 103 3.65 -8.31 10.63
C GLU A 103 3.01 -6.99 11.06
N VAL A 104 2.01 -6.53 10.31
CA VAL A 104 1.28 -5.31 10.67
C VAL A 104 0.56 -5.48 11.99
N LEU A 105 -0.09 -6.62 12.18
CA LEU A 105 -0.77 -6.93 13.45
C LEU A 105 0.21 -7.02 14.62
N ALA A 106 1.38 -7.59 14.39
CA ALA A 106 2.40 -7.72 15.44
C ALA A 106 2.89 -6.34 15.89
N GLU A 107 3.09 -5.41 14.96
CA GLU A 107 3.55 -4.06 15.28
C GLU A 107 2.47 -3.24 15.98
N GLU A 108 1.22 -3.37 15.58
CA GLU A 108 0.12 -2.55 16.09
C GLU A 108 -0.69 -3.21 17.19
N SER A 109 -0.44 -4.49 17.49
CA SER A 109 -1.19 -5.21 18.52
C SER A 109 -0.76 -4.88 19.95
N PHE A 110 0.32 -4.16 20.12
CA PHE A 110 0.86 -3.87 21.44
C PHE A 110 -0.14 -3.05 22.26
N GLY A 111 -0.69 -3.66 23.30
CA GLY A 111 -1.70 -3.04 24.13
C GLY A 111 -3.11 -3.03 23.57
N ARG A 112 -3.33 -3.59 22.41
CA ARG A 112 -4.66 -3.68 21.80
C ARG A 112 -5.26 -5.05 22.00
N ARG A 113 -6.60 -5.08 22.03
CA ARG A 113 -7.36 -6.32 22.14
C ARG A 113 -8.41 -6.34 21.05
N GLY A 114 -8.85 -7.54 20.69
CA GLY A 114 -9.89 -7.73 19.69
C GLY A 114 -9.34 -8.23 18.38
N SER A 115 -10.20 -8.27 17.37
CA SER A 115 -9.84 -8.82 16.07
C SER A 115 -9.23 -7.75 15.18
N LEU A 116 -7.92 -7.57 15.29
CA LEU A 116 -7.22 -6.64 14.42
C LEU A 116 -7.23 -7.08 12.96
N ALA A 117 -7.35 -8.40 12.72
CA ALA A 117 -7.45 -8.93 11.36
C ALA A 117 -8.66 -8.35 10.62
N GLU A 118 -9.78 -8.12 11.31
CA GLU A 118 -10.94 -7.48 10.70
C GLU A 118 -10.68 -6.02 10.37
N LEU A 119 -9.84 -5.35 11.15
CA LEU A 119 -9.54 -3.94 10.94
C LEU A 119 -8.69 -3.72 9.71
N ILE A 120 -7.85 -4.67 9.33
CA ILE A 120 -7.00 -4.53 8.14
C ILE A 120 -7.56 -5.29 6.94
N SER A 121 -8.65 -6.02 7.10
CA SER A 121 -9.30 -6.70 5.99
C SER A 121 -9.96 -5.68 5.06
N CYS A 122 -9.78 -5.87 3.76
CA CYS A 122 -10.40 -5.04 2.72
C CYS A 122 -11.69 -5.66 2.17
N ALA A 123 -12.14 -6.74 2.76
CA ALA A 123 -13.33 -7.45 2.29
C ALA A 123 -14.62 -6.65 2.48
#